data_0e215051f94bbddeb5d6800f03512761
#
_entry.id   0e215051f94bbddeb5d6800f03512761
#
_cell.length_a   1.000
_cell.length_b   1.000
_cell.length_c   1.000
_cell.angle_alpha   90.00
_cell.angle_beta   90.00
_cell.angle_gamma   90.00
#
_symmetry.space_group_name_H-M   'P 1'
#
loop_
_entity.id
_entity.type
_entity.pdbx_description
1 polymer ?
#
loop_
_entity_poly.entity_id
_entity_poly.type
_entity_poly.pdbx_seq_one_letter_code
_entity_poly.pdbx_strand_id
1 'polypeptide(L)'
;MKLGILFSGQGAQKAGMGADLYAALPAYRDTIDQASAILGYDLQAVANDETKITQTAYAQPAILAMSNAIINALGENLPMPVAGLGLSLGEYSALTASGAMGFEQAVAIIKDRGIYMQTVGA
;
A
#
# COMPACT_ATOMS: atom_id res chain seq x y z
N MET A 1 2.70 21.72 -15.51
CA MET A 1 2.87 21.60 -14.04
C MET A 1 3.72 20.39 -13.72
N LYS A 2 4.70 20.57 -12.87
CA LYS A 2 5.52 19.45 -12.37
C LYS A 2 4.90 18.92 -11.10
N LEU A 3 4.83 17.59 -10.97
CA LEU A 3 4.24 16.90 -9.83
C LEU A 3 5.28 16.05 -9.14
N GLY A 4 5.41 16.21 -7.83
CA GLY A 4 6.14 15.29 -6.95
C GLY A 4 5.15 14.55 -6.07
N ILE A 5 5.45 13.30 -5.73
CA ILE A 5 4.60 12.46 -4.88
C ILE A 5 5.40 12.01 -3.66
N LEU A 6 4.79 12.17 -2.47
CA LEU A 6 5.31 11.65 -1.21
C LEU A 6 4.51 10.42 -0.80
N PHE A 7 5.22 9.35 -0.45
CA PHE A 7 4.60 8.08 -0.05
C PHE A 7 4.73 7.86 1.45
N SER A 8 3.61 7.48 2.07
CA SER A 8 3.54 7.23 3.51
C SER A 8 4.31 5.98 3.91
N GLY A 9 4.90 6.03 5.10
CA GLY A 9 5.51 4.88 5.76
C GLY A 9 4.67 4.38 6.92
N GLN A 10 5.21 3.41 7.66
CA GLN A 10 4.57 2.86 8.85
C GLN A 10 4.32 3.97 9.87
N GLY A 11 3.15 3.94 10.50
CA GLY A 11 2.66 4.98 11.39
C GLY A 11 1.50 5.78 10.79
N ALA A 12 1.32 5.72 9.47
CA ALA A 12 0.22 6.38 8.78
C ALA A 12 -1.08 5.58 8.82
N GLN A 13 -1.02 4.29 9.16
CA GLN A 13 -2.18 3.41 9.14
C GLN A 13 -3.22 3.76 10.21
N LYS A 14 -4.49 3.60 9.83
CA LYS A 14 -5.65 3.77 10.72
C LYS A 14 -6.67 2.70 10.41
N ALA A 15 -7.42 2.23 11.42
CA ALA A 15 -8.54 1.33 11.21
C ALA A 15 -9.58 1.99 10.29
N GLY A 16 -10.04 1.25 9.29
CA GLY A 16 -11.00 1.74 8.30
C GLY A 16 -10.42 2.54 7.15
N MET A 17 -9.09 2.70 7.10
CA MET A 17 -8.48 3.46 6.00
C MET A 17 -8.79 2.83 4.65
N GLY A 18 -9.20 3.65 3.69
CA GLY A 18 -9.50 3.23 2.33
C GLY A 18 -10.84 2.53 2.15
N ALA A 19 -11.64 2.32 3.21
CA ALA A 19 -12.89 1.60 3.12
C ALA A 19 -13.89 2.27 2.16
N ASP A 20 -13.97 3.58 2.19
CA ASP A 20 -14.82 4.37 1.28
C ASP A 20 -14.35 4.25 -0.17
N LEU A 21 -13.04 4.30 -0.41
CA LEU A 21 -12.44 4.15 -1.73
C LEU A 21 -12.65 2.73 -2.27
N TYR A 22 -12.51 1.73 -1.42
CA TYR A 22 -12.75 0.33 -1.78
C TYR A 22 -14.19 0.11 -2.23
N ALA A 23 -15.14 0.71 -1.54
CA ALA A 23 -16.56 0.59 -1.89
C ALA A 23 -16.92 1.34 -3.16
N ALA A 24 -16.31 2.52 -3.38
CA ALA A 24 -16.74 3.45 -4.44
C ALA A 24 -15.95 3.33 -5.74
N LEU A 25 -14.67 2.94 -5.70
CA LEU A 25 -13.77 3.00 -6.85
C LEU A 25 -13.31 1.61 -7.28
N PRO A 26 -13.79 1.09 -8.45
CA PRO A 26 -13.40 -0.24 -8.92
C PRO A 26 -11.89 -0.44 -9.06
N ALA A 27 -11.16 0.55 -9.57
CA ALA A 27 -9.71 0.45 -9.75
C ALA A 27 -8.97 0.32 -8.40
N TYR A 28 -9.45 1.03 -7.37
CA TYR A 28 -8.94 0.89 -6.01
C TYR A 28 -9.20 -0.51 -5.47
N ARG A 29 -10.44 -0.96 -5.58
CA ARG A 29 -10.86 -2.29 -5.12
C ARG A 29 -10.06 -3.41 -5.79
N ASP A 30 -9.89 -3.33 -7.11
CA ASP A 30 -9.15 -4.34 -7.87
C ASP A 30 -7.70 -4.44 -7.41
N THR A 31 -7.07 -3.32 -7.11
CA THR A 31 -5.69 -3.27 -6.60
C THR A 31 -5.59 -3.92 -5.21
N ILE A 32 -6.52 -3.60 -4.32
CA ILE A 32 -6.56 -4.18 -2.98
C ILE A 32 -6.86 -5.68 -3.04
N ASP A 33 -7.77 -6.10 -3.91
CA ASP A 33 -8.11 -7.52 -4.08
C ASP A 33 -6.93 -8.31 -4.67
N GLN A 34 -6.18 -7.72 -5.58
CA GLN A 34 -4.95 -8.30 -6.11
C GLN A 34 -3.92 -8.51 -5.00
N ALA A 35 -3.73 -7.52 -4.14
CA ALA A 35 -2.85 -7.66 -2.98
C ALA A 35 -3.34 -8.74 -2.02
N SER A 36 -4.65 -8.82 -1.79
CA SER A 36 -5.25 -9.84 -0.93
C SER A 36 -4.96 -11.26 -1.43
N ALA A 37 -5.03 -11.47 -2.74
CA ALA A 37 -4.72 -12.77 -3.35
C ALA A 37 -3.27 -13.19 -3.08
N ILE A 38 -2.33 -12.25 -3.15
CA ILE A 38 -0.91 -12.50 -2.90
C ILE A 38 -0.65 -12.75 -1.42
N LEU A 39 -1.31 -11.97 -0.55
CA LEU A 39 -1.13 -12.05 0.90
C LEU A 39 -1.79 -13.27 1.52
N GLY A 40 -2.84 -13.80 0.90
CA GLY A 40 -3.59 -14.93 1.41
C GLY A 40 -4.65 -14.57 2.46
N TYR A 41 -5.05 -13.30 2.55
CA TYR A 41 -6.13 -12.83 3.43
C TYR A 41 -6.79 -11.59 2.81
N ASP A 42 -7.98 -11.25 3.33
CA ASP A 42 -8.71 -10.05 2.89
C ASP A 42 -8.06 -8.80 3.50
N LEU A 43 -7.31 -8.07 2.68
CA LEU A 43 -6.54 -6.92 3.13
C LEU A 43 -7.44 -5.78 3.62
N GLN A 44 -8.58 -5.52 2.96
CA GLN A 44 -9.48 -4.45 3.41
C GLN A 44 -10.12 -4.79 4.75
N ALA A 45 -10.46 -6.06 4.99
CA ALA A 45 -10.97 -6.50 6.29
C ALA A 45 -9.93 -6.32 7.39
N VAL A 46 -8.68 -6.62 7.10
CA VAL A 46 -7.55 -6.39 8.03
C VAL A 46 -7.36 -4.90 8.28
N ALA A 47 -7.44 -4.06 7.24
CA ALA A 47 -7.32 -2.61 7.39
C ALA A 47 -8.44 -2.01 8.25
N ASN A 48 -9.61 -2.66 8.29
CA ASN A 48 -10.74 -2.23 9.11
C ASN A 48 -10.63 -2.71 10.57
N ASP A 49 -9.72 -3.61 10.88
CA ASP A 49 -9.55 -4.22 12.21
C ASP A 49 -8.52 -3.44 13.01
N GLU A 50 -8.95 -2.75 14.06
CA GLU A 50 -8.08 -1.94 14.91
C GLU A 50 -6.92 -2.72 15.52
N THR A 51 -7.13 -3.98 15.86
CA THR A 51 -6.11 -4.82 16.48
C THR A 51 -5.05 -5.26 15.48
N LYS A 52 -5.49 -5.67 14.28
CA LYS A 52 -4.57 -6.18 13.26
C LYS A 52 -3.78 -5.06 12.59
N ILE A 53 -4.44 -3.94 12.24
CA ILE A 53 -3.79 -2.88 11.45
C ILE A 53 -2.63 -2.20 12.20
N THR A 54 -2.60 -2.27 13.52
CA THR A 54 -1.49 -1.74 14.31
C THR A 54 -0.26 -2.63 14.30
N GLN A 55 -0.41 -3.89 13.89
CA GLN A 55 0.70 -4.84 13.83
C GLN A 55 1.53 -4.62 12.56
N THR A 56 2.84 -4.58 12.69
CA THR A 56 3.78 -4.30 11.58
C THR A 56 3.56 -5.23 10.39
N ALA A 57 3.33 -6.52 10.62
CA ALA A 57 3.13 -7.49 9.55
C ALA A 57 1.89 -7.20 8.70
N TYR A 58 0.87 -6.58 9.26
CA TYR A 58 -0.34 -6.18 8.54
C TYR A 58 -0.27 -4.74 8.03
N ALA A 59 0.31 -3.84 8.81
CA ALA A 59 0.40 -2.43 8.46
C ALA A 59 1.22 -2.19 7.19
N GLN A 60 2.35 -2.89 7.03
CA GLN A 60 3.23 -2.65 5.88
C GLN A 60 2.58 -2.98 4.54
N PRO A 61 2.01 -4.18 4.33
CA PRO A 61 1.30 -4.48 3.09
C PRO A 61 0.11 -3.55 2.84
N ALA A 62 -0.61 -3.18 3.91
CA ALA A 62 -1.77 -2.30 3.79
C ALA A 62 -1.39 -0.92 3.28
N ILE A 63 -0.33 -0.33 3.82
CA ILE A 63 0.13 1.01 3.40
C ILE A 63 0.64 0.98 1.96
N LEU A 64 1.45 -0.01 1.60
CA LEU A 64 1.95 -0.18 0.24
C LEU A 64 0.81 -0.32 -0.76
N ALA A 65 -0.11 -1.24 -0.50
CA ALA A 65 -1.23 -1.52 -1.41
C ALA A 65 -2.16 -0.32 -1.54
N MET A 66 -2.48 0.35 -0.43
CA MET A 66 -3.34 1.53 -0.43
C MET A 66 -2.73 2.67 -1.23
N SER A 67 -1.44 2.95 -1.06
CA SER A 67 -0.73 4.00 -1.80
C SER A 67 -0.79 3.75 -3.30
N ASN A 68 -0.53 2.52 -3.74
CA ASN A 68 -0.60 2.17 -5.16
C ASN A 68 -2.02 2.10 -5.68
N ALA A 69 -2.99 1.69 -4.85
CA ALA A 69 -4.40 1.66 -5.23
C ALA A 69 -4.94 3.06 -5.49
N ILE A 70 -4.53 4.05 -4.71
CA ILE A 70 -4.91 5.45 -4.93
C ILE A 70 -4.36 5.94 -6.28
N ILE A 71 -3.11 5.65 -6.59
CA ILE A 71 -2.51 6.04 -7.86
C ILE A 71 -3.23 5.38 -9.03
N ASN A 72 -3.54 4.09 -8.92
CA ASN A 72 -4.28 3.38 -9.97
C ASN A 72 -5.70 3.92 -10.14
N ALA A 73 -6.36 4.31 -9.05
CA ALA A 73 -7.70 4.89 -9.10
C ALA A 73 -7.72 6.27 -9.77
N LEU A 74 -6.67 7.06 -9.59
CA LEU A 74 -6.53 8.35 -10.26
C LEU A 74 -6.26 8.20 -11.76
N GLY A 75 -5.54 7.14 -12.15
CA GLY A 75 -5.32 6.76 -13.53
C GLY A 75 -4.79 7.90 -14.38
N GLU A 76 -5.43 8.09 -15.54
CA GLU A 76 -5.05 9.13 -16.52
C GLU A 76 -5.29 10.55 -16.02
N ASN A 77 -6.09 10.73 -14.97
CA ASN A 77 -6.36 12.04 -14.38
C ASN A 77 -5.17 12.56 -13.57
N LEU A 78 -4.21 11.68 -13.23
CA LEU A 78 -3.01 12.07 -12.52
C LEU A 78 -1.93 12.49 -13.53
N PRO A 79 -1.41 13.74 -13.46
CA PRO A 79 -0.28 14.12 -14.30
C PRO A 79 0.92 13.21 -14.03
N MET A 80 1.72 12.94 -15.07
CA MET A 80 2.94 12.15 -14.92
C MET A 80 3.83 12.80 -13.84
N PRO A 81 4.11 12.13 -12.72
CA PRO A 81 4.97 12.71 -11.71
C PRO A 81 6.42 12.79 -12.18
N VAL A 82 7.11 13.87 -11.83
CA VAL A 82 8.53 14.05 -12.14
C VAL A 82 9.43 13.44 -11.05
N ALA A 83 8.87 13.22 -9.86
CA ALA A 83 9.58 12.63 -8.75
C ALA A 83 8.62 11.90 -7.82
N GLY A 84 9.07 10.80 -7.26
CA GLY A 84 8.41 10.10 -6.16
C GLY A 84 9.40 9.96 -5.01
N LEU A 85 8.96 10.21 -3.80
CA LEU A 85 9.80 10.13 -2.61
C LEU A 85 9.07 9.37 -1.50
N GLY A 86 9.77 8.43 -0.89
CA GLY A 86 9.28 7.68 0.25
C GLY A 86 10.43 7.32 1.17
N LEU A 87 10.14 7.22 2.45
CA LEU A 87 11.11 6.86 3.48
C LEU A 87 10.78 5.48 4.02
N SER A 88 11.77 4.59 4.10
CA SER A 88 11.59 3.22 4.58
C SER A 88 10.53 2.49 3.74
N LEU A 89 9.38 2.10 4.33
CA LEU A 89 8.28 1.46 3.60
C LEU A 89 7.81 2.30 2.40
N GLY A 90 7.74 3.62 2.54
CA GLY A 90 7.34 4.52 1.48
C GLY A 90 8.24 4.46 0.25
N GLU A 91 9.51 4.11 0.41
CA GLU A 91 10.43 3.90 -0.71
C GLU A 91 9.96 2.76 -1.63
N TYR A 92 9.46 1.66 -1.05
CA TYR A 92 8.91 0.56 -1.84
C TYR A 92 7.67 0.99 -2.61
N SER A 93 6.80 1.81 -2.00
CA SER A 93 5.63 2.37 -2.67
C SER A 93 6.05 3.28 -3.83
N ALA A 94 7.06 4.11 -3.64
CA ALA A 94 7.58 5.00 -4.67
C ALA A 94 8.19 4.22 -5.84
N LEU A 95 8.99 3.18 -5.58
CA LEU A 95 9.56 2.32 -6.60
C LEU A 95 8.48 1.60 -7.41
N THR A 96 7.45 1.12 -6.74
CA THR A 96 6.33 0.43 -7.38
C THR A 96 5.55 1.39 -8.28
N ALA A 97 5.23 2.58 -7.80
CA ALA A 97 4.49 3.59 -8.55
C ALA A 97 5.27 4.09 -9.77
N SER A 98 6.59 4.14 -9.70
CA SER A 98 7.44 4.55 -10.83
C SER A 98 7.61 3.46 -11.90
N GLY A 99 7.16 2.24 -11.62
CA GLY A 99 7.36 1.09 -12.52
C GLY A 99 8.71 0.40 -12.35
N ALA A 100 9.58 0.86 -11.45
CA ALA A 100 10.87 0.23 -11.19
C ALA A 100 10.72 -1.15 -10.52
N MET A 101 9.59 -1.37 -9.86
CA MET A 101 9.24 -2.64 -9.21
C MET A 101 7.80 -3.00 -9.54
N GLY A 102 7.52 -4.25 -9.90
CA GLY A 102 6.17 -4.72 -10.13
C GLY A 102 5.35 -4.77 -8.84
N PHE A 103 4.06 -4.45 -8.92
CA PHE A 103 3.19 -4.41 -7.74
C PHE A 103 3.12 -5.77 -7.02
N GLU A 104 2.93 -6.86 -7.76
CA GLU A 104 2.85 -8.20 -7.18
C GLU A 104 4.13 -8.59 -6.45
N GLN A 105 5.27 -8.27 -7.05
CA GLN A 105 6.58 -8.51 -6.46
C GLN A 105 6.76 -7.66 -5.19
N ALA A 106 6.36 -6.39 -5.23
CA ALA A 106 6.45 -5.50 -4.10
C ALA A 106 5.61 -5.98 -2.92
N VAL A 107 4.38 -6.42 -3.17
CA VAL A 107 3.50 -6.95 -2.12
C VAL A 107 4.11 -8.19 -1.46
N ALA A 108 4.66 -9.10 -2.26
CA ALA A 108 5.31 -10.31 -1.74
C ALA A 108 6.53 -9.98 -0.86
N ILE A 109 7.37 -9.04 -1.31
CA ILE A 109 8.55 -8.60 -0.55
C ILE A 109 8.13 -7.94 0.76
N ILE A 110 7.14 -7.06 0.72
CA ILE A 110 6.67 -6.32 1.89
C ILE A 110 5.98 -7.23 2.90
N LYS A 111 5.29 -8.27 2.42
CA LYS A 111 4.75 -9.31 3.30
C LYS A 111 5.85 -9.91 4.17
N ASP A 112 6.94 -10.34 3.54
CA ASP A 112 8.07 -10.96 4.24
C ASP A 112 8.79 -9.95 5.14
N ARG A 113 8.98 -8.71 4.65
CA ARG A 113 9.59 -7.64 5.42
C ARG A 113 8.80 -7.33 6.70
N GLY A 114 7.47 -7.23 6.59
CA GLY A 114 6.60 -6.96 7.74
C GLY A 114 6.66 -8.05 8.79
N ILE A 115 6.62 -9.31 8.36
CA ILE A 115 6.72 -10.47 9.26
C ILE A 115 8.09 -10.48 9.95
N TYR A 116 9.16 -10.28 9.19
CA TYR A 116 10.51 -10.26 9.74
C TYR A 116 10.69 -9.14 10.76
N MET A 117 10.25 -7.93 10.44
CA MET A 117 10.38 -6.78 11.34
C MET A 117 9.57 -6.96 12.62
N GLN A 118 8.38 -7.54 12.54
CA GLN A 118 7.55 -7.82 13.70
C GLN A 118 8.20 -8.87 14.60
N THR A 119 8.83 -9.88 14.03
CA THR A 119 9.49 -10.94 14.75
C THR A 119 10.72 -10.46 15.50
N VAL A 120 11.59 -9.68 14.87
CA VAL A 120 12.86 -9.22 15.47
C VAL A 120 12.73 -7.93 16.26
N GLY A 121 11.72 -7.10 15.94
CA GLY A 121 11.50 -5.84 16.63
C GLY A 121 10.61 -5.92 17.85
N ALA A 122 10.09 -7.10 18.15
CA ALA A 122 9.19 -7.30 19.28
C ALA A 122 9.90 -7.24 20.63
#